data_f0b27abc8c9377ec177ae1e52aacbaed
#
_entry.id   f0b27abc8c9377ec177ae1e52aacbaed
#
_cell.length_a   1.000
_cell.length_b   1.000
_cell.length_c   1.000
_cell.angle_alpha   90.00
_cell.angle_beta   90.00
_cell.angle_gamma   90.00
#
_symmetry.space_group_name_H-M   'P 1'
#
loop_
_entity.id
_entity.type
_entity.pdbx_description
1 polymer ?
#
loop_
_entity_poly.entity_id
_entity_poly.type
_entity_poly.pdbx_seq_one_letter_code
_entity_poly.pdbx_strand_id
1 'polypeptide(L)'
;MNDNQNLLQSYIQKILAIQEQKDSEISEEDLHKIAEDLGLTSQDFARLEKSFEGHWKRGVNFSKHNRFEDAIEELLIATAIKPLHPEPYYELAAAFQKKWTQTGKDEHRQQAEYYAKRCLHLEPEHKKTYLLLGEMEKKTVRIEIPMEKDKYEKLAFIVGGVFIIAFILAFLFF
;
A
#
# COMPACT_ATOMS: atom_id res chain seq x y z
N MET A 1 -31.76 13.82 -4.21
CA MET A 1 -30.37 13.63 -3.72
C MET A 1 -30.46 13.60 -2.20
N ASN A 2 -29.88 12.57 -1.58
CA ASN A 2 -30.09 12.35 -0.13
C ASN A 2 -29.24 13.34 0.67
N ASP A 3 -29.82 14.02 1.67
CA ASP A 3 -29.11 14.99 2.56
C ASP A 3 -27.80 14.42 3.14
N ASN A 4 -27.75 13.10 3.36
CA ASN A 4 -26.55 12.40 3.80
C ASN A 4 -25.39 12.41 2.80
N GLN A 5 -25.68 12.31 1.49
CA GLN A 5 -24.66 12.36 0.45
C GLN A 5 -24.08 13.76 0.30
N ASN A 6 -24.92 14.77 0.43
CA ASN A 6 -24.51 16.16 0.36
C ASN A 6 -23.60 16.53 1.57
N LEU A 7 -23.93 16.07 2.77
CA LEU A 7 -23.13 16.29 3.97
C LEU A 7 -21.75 15.64 3.86
N LEU A 8 -21.70 14.37 3.50
CA LEU A 8 -20.46 13.62 3.34
C LEU A 8 -19.56 14.28 2.27
N GLN A 9 -20.15 14.67 1.14
CA GLN A 9 -19.41 15.33 0.06
C GLN A 9 -18.86 16.69 0.50
N SER A 10 -19.65 17.51 1.20
CA SER A 10 -19.22 18.81 1.72
C SER A 10 -18.10 18.65 2.76
N TYR A 11 -18.19 17.66 3.63
CA TYR A 11 -17.18 17.37 4.65
C TYR A 11 -15.85 16.96 4.00
N ILE A 12 -15.87 16.01 3.05
CA ILE A 12 -14.68 15.56 2.32
C ILE A 12 -14.07 16.72 1.51
N GLN A 13 -14.86 17.52 0.83
CA GLN A 13 -14.36 18.67 0.07
C GLN A 13 -13.63 19.67 0.95
N LYS A 14 -14.13 19.97 2.16
CA LYS A 14 -13.44 20.85 3.10
C LYS A 14 -12.12 20.28 3.59
N ILE A 15 -12.06 18.97 3.88
CA ILE A 15 -10.82 18.29 4.24
C ILE A 15 -9.79 18.42 3.13
N LEU A 16 -10.16 18.10 1.90
CA LEU A 16 -9.26 18.19 0.74
C LEU A 16 -8.77 19.63 0.50
N ALA A 17 -9.66 20.62 0.61
CA ALA A 17 -9.31 22.02 0.44
C ALA A 17 -8.29 22.49 1.49
N ILE A 18 -8.37 22.03 2.74
CA ILE A 18 -7.39 22.37 3.78
C ILE A 18 -6.04 21.69 3.49
N GLN A 19 -6.06 20.42 3.05
CA GLN A 19 -4.84 19.70 2.68
C GLN A 19 -4.10 20.38 1.52
N GLU A 20 -4.82 20.87 0.50
CA GLU A 20 -4.23 21.60 -0.62
C GLU A 20 -3.65 22.96 -0.20
N GLN A 21 -4.30 23.68 0.72
CA GLN A 21 -3.86 25.02 1.13
C GLN A 21 -2.65 25.02 2.06
N LYS A 22 -2.53 24.00 2.92
CA LYS A 22 -1.53 24.00 3.98
C LYS A 22 -0.20 23.35 3.58
N ASP A 23 -0.16 22.60 2.49
CA ASP A 23 0.99 21.73 2.17
C ASP A 23 1.39 20.85 3.38
N SER A 24 0.47 20.68 4.33
CA SER A 24 0.64 20.00 5.60
C SER A 24 -0.52 19.03 5.90
N GLU A 25 -0.24 18.10 6.76
CA GLU A 25 -1.23 17.12 7.21
C GLU A 25 -2.35 17.80 8.02
N ILE A 26 -3.57 17.29 7.86
CA ILE A 26 -4.73 17.77 8.61
C ILE A 26 -4.55 17.45 10.10
N SER A 27 -4.93 18.37 10.97
CA SER A 27 -4.89 18.23 12.42
C SER A 27 -6.27 18.02 13.02
N GLU A 28 -6.35 17.64 14.30
CA GLU A 28 -7.61 17.59 15.04
C GLU A 28 -8.31 18.95 15.11
N GLU A 29 -7.53 20.04 15.23
CA GLU A 29 -8.03 21.41 15.22
C GLU A 29 -8.70 21.76 13.89
N ASP A 30 -8.10 21.34 12.77
CA ASP A 30 -8.70 21.52 11.44
C ASP A 30 -10.03 20.77 11.32
N LEU A 31 -10.10 19.52 11.82
CA LEU A 31 -11.33 18.75 11.81
C LEU A 31 -12.41 19.41 12.68
N HIS A 32 -12.03 19.94 13.82
CA HIS A 32 -12.95 20.66 14.71
C HIS A 32 -13.53 21.90 14.03
N LYS A 33 -12.66 22.69 13.39
CA LYS A 33 -13.07 23.86 12.62
C LYS A 33 -14.01 23.51 11.44
N ILE A 34 -13.73 22.41 10.72
CA ILE A 34 -14.63 21.93 9.67
C ILE A 34 -15.99 21.57 10.24
N ALA A 35 -16.02 20.92 11.40
CA ALA A 35 -17.25 20.54 12.06
C ALA A 35 -18.09 21.77 12.46
N GLU A 36 -17.46 22.79 13.04
CA GLU A 36 -18.10 24.07 13.38
C GLU A 36 -18.61 24.78 12.13
N ASP A 37 -17.78 24.93 11.10
CA ASP A 37 -18.13 25.62 9.84
C ASP A 37 -19.34 24.98 9.13
N LEU A 38 -19.47 23.66 9.22
CA LEU A 38 -20.58 22.89 8.64
C LEU A 38 -21.79 22.79 9.59
N GLY A 39 -21.65 23.25 10.84
CA GLY A 39 -22.70 23.10 11.85
C GLY A 39 -23.06 21.65 12.16
N LEU A 40 -22.05 20.74 12.20
CA LEU A 40 -22.28 19.31 12.36
C LEU A 40 -22.89 19.00 13.72
N THR A 41 -23.97 18.23 13.69
CA THR A 41 -24.63 17.72 14.88
C THR A 41 -24.07 16.35 15.29
N SER A 42 -24.36 15.91 16.52
CA SER A 42 -24.02 14.54 16.96
C SER A 42 -24.59 13.46 16.04
N GLN A 43 -25.76 13.71 15.42
CA GLN A 43 -26.36 12.80 14.44
C GLN A 43 -25.56 12.75 13.15
N ASP A 44 -24.97 13.86 12.71
CA ASP A 44 -24.12 13.93 11.52
C ASP A 44 -22.80 13.19 11.73
N PHE A 45 -22.20 13.32 12.91
CA PHE A 45 -21.04 12.50 13.29
C PHE A 45 -21.35 11.00 13.29
N ALA A 46 -22.50 10.58 13.79
CA ALA A 46 -22.91 9.17 13.73
C ALA A 46 -23.10 8.69 12.30
N ARG A 47 -23.54 9.56 11.37
CA ARG A 47 -23.67 9.26 9.94
C ARG A 47 -22.30 9.14 9.27
N LEU A 48 -21.37 10.07 9.56
CA LEU A 48 -19.99 10.01 9.08
C LEU A 48 -19.29 8.73 9.56
N GLU A 49 -19.47 8.36 10.84
CA GLU A 49 -18.95 7.13 11.39
C GLU A 49 -19.45 5.89 10.65
N LYS A 50 -20.78 5.80 10.45
CA LYS A 50 -21.39 4.69 9.71
C LYS A 50 -20.89 4.63 8.26
N SER A 51 -20.70 5.79 7.63
CA SER A 51 -20.15 5.87 6.27
C SER A 51 -18.70 5.40 6.22
N PHE A 52 -17.86 5.86 7.14
CA PHE A 52 -16.48 5.41 7.31
C PHE A 52 -16.40 3.89 7.45
N GLU A 53 -17.13 3.33 8.41
CA GLU A 53 -17.18 1.88 8.63
C GLU A 53 -17.59 1.10 7.38
N GLY A 54 -18.58 1.63 6.64
CA GLY A 54 -19.05 1.04 5.37
C GLY A 54 -17.96 0.98 4.31
N HIS A 55 -17.31 2.10 4.05
CA HIS A 55 -16.23 2.21 3.06
C HIS A 55 -15.02 1.37 3.49
N TRP A 56 -14.57 1.47 4.73
CA TRP A 56 -13.45 0.69 5.23
C TRP A 56 -13.69 -0.82 5.11
N LYS A 57 -14.84 -1.32 5.57
CA LYS A 57 -15.19 -2.76 5.46
C LYS A 57 -15.26 -3.24 4.02
N ARG A 58 -15.83 -2.44 3.09
CA ARG A 58 -15.86 -2.79 1.67
C ARG A 58 -14.45 -2.83 1.09
N GLY A 59 -13.61 -1.83 1.37
CA GLY A 59 -12.23 -1.79 0.93
C GLY A 59 -11.42 -3.01 1.38
N VAL A 60 -11.50 -3.37 2.67
CA VAL A 60 -10.86 -4.58 3.21
C VAL A 60 -11.39 -5.85 2.53
N ASN A 61 -12.71 -5.93 2.29
CA ASN A 61 -13.30 -7.09 1.61
C ASN A 61 -12.86 -7.19 0.14
N PHE A 62 -12.82 -6.09 -0.60
CA PHE A 62 -12.29 -6.08 -1.97
C PHE A 62 -10.83 -6.52 -2.02
N SER A 63 -10.00 -6.03 -1.09
CA SER A 63 -8.59 -6.43 -0.97
C SER A 63 -8.44 -7.94 -0.74
N LYS A 64 -9.26 -8.55 0.13
CA LYS A 64 -9.29 -10.00 0.36
C LYS A 64 -9.64 -10.82 -0.88
N HIS A 65 -10.42 -10.25 -1.79
CA HIS A 65 -10.82 -10.90 -3.05
C HIS A 65 -9.95 -10.48 -4.25
N ASN A 66 -8.77 -9.89 -4.00
CA ASN A 66 -7.81 -9.41 -5.00
C ASN A 66 -8.36 -8.35 -5.97
N ARG A 67 -9.43 -7.64 -5.59
CA ARG A 67 -10.00 -6.51 -6.32
C ARG A 67 -9.35 -5.21 -5.80
N PHE A 68 -8.08 -5.02 -6.15
CA PHE A 68 -7.28 -3.96 -5.52
C PHE A 68 -7.67 -2.55 -5.95
N GLU A 69 -8.15 -2.37 -7.18
CA GLU A 69 -8.68 -1.09 -7.67
C GLU A 69 -9.87 -0.64 -6.84
N ASP A 70 -10.87 -1.51 -6.69
CA ASP A 70 -12.06 -1.22 -5.89
C ASP A 70 -11.71 -1.04 -4.40
N ALA A 71 -10.73 -1.81 -3.90
CA ALA A 71 -10.26 -1.68 -2.52
C ALA A 71 -9.65 -0.29 -2.29
N ILE A 72 -8.78 0.17 -3.19
CA ILE A 72 -8.12 1.47 -3.12
C ILE A 72 -9.16 2.59 -3.14
N GLU A 73 -10.14 2.55 -4.05
CA GLU A 73 -11.21 3.54 -4.15
C GLU A 73 -11.98 3.68 -2.83
N GLU A 74 -12.43 2.57 -2.27
CA GLU A 74 -13.19 2.56 -1.01
C GLU A 74 -12.34 3.03 0.19
N LEU A 75 -11.07 2.62 0.24
CA LEU A 75 -10.16 3.01 1.33
C LEU A 75 -9.75 4.48 1.25
N LEU A 76 -9.62 5.05 0.04
CA LEU A 76 -9.39 6.49 -0.13
C LEU A 76 -10.56 7.31 0.44
N ILE A 77 -11.80 6.87 0.21
CA ILE A 77 -12.97 7.52 0.81
C ILE A 77 -12.91 7.38 2.34
N ALA A 78 -12.55 6.21 2.86
CA ALA A 78 -12.43 6.00 4.31
C ALA A 78 -11.37 6.95 4.92
N THR A 79 -10.19 7.09 4.30
CA THR A 79 -9.16 8.03 4.78
C THR A 79 -9.59 9.49 4.68
N ALA A 80 -10.41 9.85 3.69
CA ALA A 80 -10.96 11.18 3.57
C ALA A 80 -12.01 11.49 4.65
N ILE A 81 -12.77 10.49 5.12
CA ILE A 81 -13.73 10.67 6.22
C ILE A 81 -13.02 10.76 7.57
N LYS A 82 -12.03 9.90 7.82
CA LYS A 82 -11.25 9.86 9.06
C LYS A 82 -9.74 9.96 8.77
N PRO A 83 -9.24 11.15 8.47
CA PRO A 83 -7.85 11.33 8.05
C PRO A 83 -6.80 11.10 9.16
N LEU A 84 -7.23 11.01 10.43
CA LEU A 84 -6.37 10.71 11.57
C LEU A 84 -6.48 9.25 12.06
N HIS A 85 -7.18 8.39 11.31
CA HIS A 85 -7.29 6.98 11.64
C HIS A 85 -6.22 6.16 10.91
N PRO A 86 -5.28 5.47 11.60
CA PRO A 86 -4.13 4.82 10.97
C PRO A 86 -4.48 3.58 10.12
N GLU A 87 -5.45 2.76 10.55
CA GLU A 87 -5.75 1.47 9.92
C GLU A 87 -6.11 1.56 8.41
N PRO A 88 -6.95 2.50 7.93
CA PRO A 88 -7.22 2.62 6.49
C PRO A 88 -5.98 2.93 5.66
N TYR A 89 -4.99 3.66 6.21
CA TYR A 89 -3.72 3.92 5.53
C TYR A 89 -2.87 2.65 5.42
N TYR A 90 -2.85 1.83 6.47
CA TYR A 90 -2.22 0.51 6.40
C TYR A 90 -2.87 -0.36 5.32
N GLU A 91 -4.20 -0.42 5.25
CA GLU A 91 -4.93 -1.20 4.25
C GLU A 91 -4.68 -0.69 2.83
N LEU A 92 -4.57 0.64 2.64
CA LEU A 92 -4.16 1.24 1.36
C LEU A 92 -2.74 0.81 0.98
N ALA A 93 -1.79 0.91 1.91
CA ALA A 93 -0.42 0.47 1.68
C ALA A 93 -0.37 -1.01 1.27
N ALA A 94 -1.13 -1.86 1.94
CA ALA A 94 -1.22 -3.29 1.63
C ALA A 94 -1.84 -3.54 0.25
N ALA A 95 -2.90 -2.82 -0.13
CA ALA A 95 -3.53 -2.93 -1.44
C ALA A 95 -2.56 -2.51 -2.57
N PHE A 96 -1.87 -1.39 -2.42
CA PHE A 96 -0.85 -0.94 -3.37
C PHE A 96 0.36 -1.89 -3.44
N GLN A 97 0.82 -2.44 -2.31
CA GLN A 97 1.88 -3.45 -2.28
C GLN A 97 1.48 -4.71 -3.08
N LYS A 98 0.24 -5.18 -2.93
CA LYS A 98 -0.29 -6.31 -3.72
C LYS A 98 -0.35 -5.97 -5.21
N LYS A 99 -0.83 -4.78 -5.55
CA LYS A 99 -0.89 -4.29 -6.93
C LYS A 99 0.50 -4.17 -7.55
N TRP A 100 1.50 -3.65 -6.81
CA TRP A 100 2.89 -3.67 -7.23
C TRP A 100 3.40 -5.09 -7.46
N THR A 101 3.06 -6.02 -6.58
CA THR A 101 3.46 -7.43 -6.74
C THR A 101 2.92 -8.05 -8.03
N GLN A 102 1.71 -7.66 -8.45
CA GLN A 102 1.09 -8.16 -9.68
C GLN A 102 1.61 -7.49 -10.95
N THR A 103 1.84 -6.18 -10.89
CA THR A 103 2.11 -5.37 -12.10
C THR A 103 3.59 -5.05 -12.30
N GLY A 104 4.41 -5.10 -11.23
CA GLY A 104 5.80 -4.66 -11.23
C GLY A 104 5.98 -3.14 -11.38
N LYS A 105 4.91 -2.35 -11.46
CA LYS A 105 4.99 -0.90 -11.66
C LYS A 105 5.51 -0.19 -10.41
N ASP A 106 6.59 0.56 -10.55
CA ASP A 106 7.22 1.30 -9.43
C ASP A 106 6.30 2.34 -8.79
N GLU A 107 5.39 2.92 -9.57
CA GLU A 107 4.37 3.83 -9.07
C GLU A 107 3.55 3.20 -7.92
N HIS A 108 3.14 1.94 -8.05
CA HIS A 108 2.39 1.26 -6.99
C HIS A 108 3.25 1.02 -5.73
N ARG A 109 4.57 0.80 -5.91
CA ARG A 109 5.51 0.71 -4.78
C ARG A 109 5.59 2.04 -4.03
N GLN A 110 5.77 3.13 -4.76
CA GLN A 110 5.83 4.47 -4.17
C GLN A 110 4.54 4.83 -3.42
N GLN A 111 3.38 4.49 -3.97
CA GLN A 111 2.09 4.68 -3.29
C GLN A 111 1.99 3.83 -2.01
N ALA A 112 2.42 2.57 -2.06
CA ALA A 112 2.45 1.71 -0.88
C ALA A 112 3.34 2.29 0.23
N GLU A 113 4.55 2.77 -0.12
CA GLU A 113 5.46 3.41 0.83
C GLU A 113 4.89 4.71 1.40
N TYR A 114 4.23 5.52 0.57
CA TYR A 114 3.59 6.77 1.01
C TYR A 114 2.52 6.51 2.08
N TYR A 115 1.58 5.60 1.81
CA TYR A 115 0.51 5.28 2.76
C TYR A 115 1.03 4.55 4.01
N ALA A 116 2.07 3.71 3.88
CA ALA A 116 2.73 3.09 5.02
C ALA A 116 3.37 4.14 5.95
N LYS A 117 4.08 5.11 5.39
CA LYS A 117 4.65 6.23 6.15
C LYS A 117 3.55 7.05 6.83
N ARG A 118 2.44 7.29 6.13
CA ARG A 118 1.29 8.00 6.71
C ARG A 118 0.70 7.25 7.90
N CYS A 119 0.54 5.93 7.81
CA CYS A 119 0.11 5.09 8.92
C CYS A 119 1.06 5.21 10.12
N LEU A 120 2.37 5.09 9.90
CA LEU A 120 3.37 5.19 10.97
C LEU A 120 3.49 6.59 11.57
N HIS A 121 3.19 7.66 10.81
CA HIS A 121 3.11 9.00 11.36
C HIS A 121 1.98 9.12 12.39
N LEU A 122 0.82 8.50 12.11
CA LEU A 122 -0.33 8.50 13.01
C LEU A 122 -0.17 7.52 14.17
N GLU A 123 0.43 6.37 13.92
CA GLU A 123 0.69 5.31 14.92
C GLU A 123 2.11 4.77 14.73
N PRO A 124 3.12 5.37 15.43
CA PRO A 124 4.53 4.99 15.27
C PRO A 124 4.84 3.52 15.61
N GLU A 125 4.01 2.87 16.42
CA GLU A 125 4.21 1.46 16.82
C GLU A 125 3.37 0.46 16.02
N HIS A 126 2.83 0.85 14.87
CA HIS A 126 1.97 -0.01 14.05
C HIS A 126 2.74 -1.17 13.42
N LYS A 127 2.79 -2.30 14.12
CA LYS A 127 3.64 -3.47 13.78
C LYS A 127 3.41 -4.03 12.38
N LYS A 128 2.14 -4.10 11.93
CA LYS A 128 1.81 -4.63 10.61
C LYS A 128 2.43 -3.80 9.48
N THR A 129 2.52 -2.48 9.65
CA THR A 129 3.12 -1.57 8.66
C THR A 129 4.63 -1.78 8.56
N TYR A 130 5.33 -1.99 9.67
CA TYR A 130 6.75 -2.33 9.64
C TYR A 130 7.01 -3.67 8.94
N LEU A 131 6.17 -4.67 9.16
CA LEU A 131 6.27 -5.96 8.47
C LEU A 131 6.08 -5.78 6.96
N LEU A 132 5.07 -5.01 6.55
CA LEU A 132 4.80 -4.71 5.13
C LEU A 132 5.98 -4.03 4.46
N LEU A 133 6.56 -2.99 5.08
CA LEU A 133 7.73 -2.29 4.55
C LEU A 133 8.95 -3.21 4.44
N GLY A 134 9.20 -4.05 5.45
CA GLY A 134 10.29 -5.03 5.41
C GLY A 134 10.13 -6.09 4.33
N GLU A 135 8.90 -6.50 4.00
CA GLU A 135 8.61 -7.40 2.87
C GLU A 135 8.87 -6.71 1.52
N MET A 136 8.50 -5.43 1.39
CA MET A 136 8.74 -4.65 0.19
C MET A 136 10.23 -4.46 -0.07
N GLU A 137 11.02 -4.14 0.95
CA GLU A 137 12.46 -3.98 0.85
C GLU A 137 13.16 -5.28 0.40
N LYS A 138 12.83 -6.41 1.03
CA LYS A 138 13.37 -7.73 0.63
C LYS A 138 13.08 -8.06 -0.83
N LYS A 139 11.90 -7.70 -1.34
CA LYS A 139 11.53 -7.92 -2.72
C LYS A 139 12.32 -7.01 -3.67
N THR A 140 12.52 -5.75 -3.32
CA THR A 140 13.31 -4.80 -4.12
C THR A 140 14.75 -5.28 -4.26
N VAL A 141 15.39 -5.67 -3.17
CA VAL A 141 16.76 -6.22 -3.17
C VAL A 141 16.87 -7.47 -4.06
N ARG A 142 15.87 -8.35 -4.04
CA ARG A 142 15.86 -9.56 -4.88
C ARG A 142 15.75 -9.24 -6.38
N ILE A 143 15.08 -8.15 -6.74
CA ILE A 143 14.95 -7.71 -8.15
C ILE A 143 16.23 -7.05 -8.63
N GLU A 144 16.93 -6.31 -7.76
CA GLU A 144 18.15 -5.58 -8.09
C GLU A 144 19.41 -6.46 -8.15
N ILE A 145 19.41 -7.66 -7.55
CA ILE A 145 20.48 -8.63 -7.74
C ILE A 145 20.18 -9.39 -9.04
N PRO A 146 20.82 -9.03 -10.16
CA PRO A 146 20.73 -9.88 -11.34
C PRO A 146 21.35 -11.22 -10.94
N MET A 147 20.54 -12.26 -10.92
CA MET A 147 21.10 -13.61 -10.85
C MET A 147 21.97 -13.77 -12.09
N GLU A 148 23.28 -13.70 -11.91
CA GLU A 148 24.29 -13.96 -12.93
C GLU A 148 24.22 -15.45 -13.35
N LYS A 149 23.08 -15.83 -13.94
CA LYS A 149 22.82 -17.16 -14.49
C LYS A 149 23.96 -17.59 -15.44
N ASP A 150 24.49 -16.61 -16.16
CA ASP A 150 25.52 -16.77 -17.15
C ASP A 150 26.87 -17.26 -16.55
N LYS A 151 27.14 -16.92 -15.30
CA LYS A 151 28.37 -17.34 -14.61
C LYS A 151 28.32 -18.80 -14.17
N TYR A 152 27.17 -19.25 -13.70
CA TYR A 152 27.00 -20.64 -13.29
C TYR A 152 26.80 -21.58 -14.48
N GLU A 153 26.18 -21.14 -15.57
CA GLU A 153 26.09 -21.91 -16.79
C GLU A 153 27.48 -22.11 -17.43
N LYS A 154 28.33 -21.07 -17.50
CA LYS A 154 29.72 -21.19 -17.96
C LYS A 154 30.55 -22.11 -17.06
N LEU A 155 30.38 -22.02 -15.72
CA LEU A 155 31.06 -22.91 -14.78
C LEU A 155 30.61 -24.36 -14.95
N ALA A 156 29.32 -24.62 -15.13
CA ALA A 156 28.76 -25.94 -15.37
C ALA A 156 29.28 -26.55 -16.68
N PHE A 157 29.42 -25.76 -17.76
CA PHE A 157 30.00 -26.17 -19.02
C PHE A 157 31.50 -26.52 -18.90
N ILE A 158 32.26 -25.73 -18.13
CA ILE A 158 33.71 -25.99 -17.91
C ILE A 158 33.89 -27.27 -17.11
N VAL A 159 33.14 -27.41 -16.01
CA VAL A 159 33.25 -28.62 -15.15
C VAL A 159 32.78 -29.86 -15.92
N GLY A 160 31.67 -29.78 -16.63
CA GLY A 160 31.17 -30.88 -17.48
C GLY A 160 32.14 -31.28 -18.57
N GLY A 161 32.77 -30.31 -19.23
CA GLY A 161 33.81 -30.54 -20.26
C GLY A 161 35.06 -31.26 -19.73
N VAL A 162 35.52 -30.87 -18.53
CA VAL A 162 36.68 -31.53 -17.88
C VAL A 162 36.35 -32.99 -17.50
N PHE A 163 35.14 -33.31 -17.04
CA PHE A 163 34.75 -34.68 -16.75
C PHE A 163 34.66 -35.56 -18.02
N ILE A 164 34.17 -35.01 -19.13
CA ILE A 164 34.09 -35.73 -20.43
C ILE A 164 35.49 -36.02 -20.96
N ILE A 165 36.42 -35.09 -20.91
CA ILE A 165 37.81 -35.28 -21.36
C ILE A 165 38.52 -36.29 -20.47
N ALA A 166 38.34 -36.23 -19.14
CA ALA A 166 38.90 -37.22 -18.23
C ALA A 166 38.36 -38.63 -18.47
N PHE A 167 37.09 -38.77 -18.78
CA PHE A 167 36.45 -40.04 -19.11
C PHE A 167 36.98 -40.64 -20.45
N ILE A 168 37.14 -39.78 -21.46
CA ILE A 168 37.71 -40.21 -22.76
C ILE A 168 39.17 -40.66 -22.60
N LEU A 169 39.97 -39.93 -21.84
CA LEU A 169 41.37 -40.31 -21.59
C LEU A 169 41.47 -41.61 -20.79
N ALA A 170 40.61 -41.83 -19.79
CA ALA A 170 40.58 -43.10 -19.08
C ALA A 170 40.21 -44.27 -19.98
N PHE A 171 39.35 -44.09 -20.97
CA PHE A 171 38.93 -45.14 -21.89
C PHE A 171 39.96 -45.44 -22.99
N LEU A 172 40.89 -44.51 -23.29
CA LEU A 172 41.97 -44.70 -24.27
C LEU A 172 43.23 -45.31 -23.66
N PHE A 173 43.39 -45.31 -22.34
CA PHE A 173 44.55 -45.80 -21.63
C PHE A 173 44.31 -47.13 -20.82
N PHE A 174 43.09 -47.64 -20.85
CA PHE A 174 42.73 -48.94 -20.29
C PHE A 174 42.11 -49.81 -21.38
#